data_e3e5edaecc5eae1b5827313636f3a636
#
_entry.id   e3e5edaecc5eae1b5827313636f3a636
#
_cell.length_a   1.000
_cell.length_b   1.000
_cell.length_c   1.000
_cell.angle_alpha   90.00
_cell.angle_beta   90.00
_cell.angle_gamma   90.00
#
_symmetry.space_group_name_H-M   'P 1'
#
loop_
_entity.id
_entity.type
_entity.pdbx_description
1 polymer ?
#
loop_
_entity_poly.entity_id
_entity_poly.type
_entity_poly.pdbx_seq_one_letter_code
_entity_poly.pdbx_strand_id
1 'polypeptide(L)'
;GRLCPRALALTQYAYHEDRLQTPLKRVGERGSGKWAPISWDEALDECEYEMRKIRDEHGAESMVFGQGTGRDAGGPLIFMAYAYGSPNWTLFGLSGISCFTPRLAGMHTVAGDITFPDAAQFSPERYDDPEYTPPEVMLHWARGIRGSQCTDHYFSGHYVVDMMKLGTKLIVIDPRFS
;
A
#
# COMPACT_ATOMS: atom_id res chain seq x y z
N GLY A 1 -17.26 -8.39 -11.78
CA GLY A 1 -16.16 -7.92 -10.99
C GLY A 1 -16.53 -7.69 -9.53
N ARG A 2 -15.76 -8.27 -8.65
CA ARG A 2 -15.88 -8.06 -7.20
C ARG A 2 -14.78 -7.10 -6.77
N LEU A 3 -15.14 -5.88 -6.40
CA LEU A 3 -14.21 -4.84 -6.00
C LEU A 3 -14.55 -4.31 -4.60
N CYS A 4 -13.53 -3.85 -3.88
CA CYS A 4 -13.74 -3.16 -2.61
C CYS A 4 -14.27 -1.72 -2.87
N PRO A 5 -14.90 -1.06 -1.87
CA PRO A 5 -15.44 0.30 -2.05
C PRO A 5 -14.41 1.32 -2.53
N ARG A 6 -13.15 1.19 -2.12
CA ARG A 6 -12.06 2.08 -2.59
C ARG A 6 -11.78 1.92 -4.08
N ALA A 7 -11.76 0.69 -4.57
CA ALA A 7 -11.58 0.44 -6.00
C ALA A 7 -12.78 0.91 -6.83
N LEU A 8 -14.00 0.81 -6.29
CA LEU A 8 -15.20 1.36 -6.93
C LEU A 8 -15.17 2.89 -7.01
N ALA A 9 -14.57 3.56 -6.02
CA ALA A 9 -14.41 5.01 -6.01
C ALA A 9 -13.19 5.52 -6.79
N LEU A 10 -12.40 4.64 -7.41
CA LEU A 10 -11.14 5.00 -8.07
C LEU A 10 -11.31 6.04 -9.18
N THR A 11 -12.39 5.94 -9.96
CA THR A 11 -12.70 6.93 -11.01
C THR A 11 -12.98 8.31 -10.43
N GLN A 12 -13.70 8.40 -9.31
CA GLN A 12 -13.95 9.66 -8.62
C GLN A 12 -12.65 10.27 -8.09
N TYR A 13 -11.76 9.43 -7.57
CA TYR A 13 -10.44 9.86 -7.10
C TYR A 13 -9.54 10.31 -8.26
N ALA A 14 -9.54 9.57 -9.37
CA ALA A 14 -8.68 9.87 -10.53
C ALA A 14 -9.07 11.18 -11.23
N TYR A 15 -10.34 11.53 -11.23
CA TYR A 15 -10.88 12.72 -11.89
C TYR A 15 -11.42 13.76 -10.91
N HIS A 16 -10.93 13.74 -9.66
CA HIS A 16 -11.34 14.72 -8.66
C HIS A 16 -10.87 16.13 -9.06
N GLU A 17 -11.69 17.14 -8.80
CA GLU A 17 -11.38 18.54 -9.14
C GLU A 17 -10.11 19.06 -8.43
N ASP A 18 -9.86 18.62 -7.20
CA ASP A 18 -8.67 18.99 -6.43
C ASP A 18 -7.43 18.16 -6.79
N ARG A 19 -7.50 17.30 -7.81
CA ARG A 19 -6.35 16.51 -8.20
C ARG A 19 -5.25 17.40 -8.76
N LEU A 20 -4.03 17.27 -8.24
CA LEU A 20 -2.86 17.97 -8.76
C LEU A 20 -2.59 17.57 -10.21
N GLN A 21 -2.48 18.57 -11.10
CA GLN A 21 -2.22 18.38 -12.53
C GLN A 21 -0.78 18.77 -12.90
N THR A 22 -0.15 19.58 -12.09
CA THR A 22 1.21 20.11 -12.30
C THR A 22 2.02 20.02 -11.01
N PRO A 23 3.35 20.03 -11.08
CA PRO A 23 4.17 20.20 -9.89
C PRO A 23 3.87 21.52 -9.18
N LEU A 24 4.01 21.50 -7.87
CA LEU A 24 3.79 22.67 -7.02
C LEU A 24 5.09 23.04 -6.30
N LYS A 25 5.49 24.30 -6.41
CA LYS A 25 6.61 24.87 -5.66
C LYS A 25 6.07 25.67 -4.47
N ARG A 26 6.68 25.49 -3.31
CA ARG A 26 6.35 26.29 -2.14
C ARG A 26 6.83 27.74 -2.32
N VAL A 27 5.90 28.70 -2.18
CA VAL A 27 6.21 30.14 -2.33
C VAL A 27 6.15 30.91 -1.00
N GLY A 28 5.95 30.22 0.10
CA GLY A 28 5.91 30.80 1.43
C GLY A 28 6.83 30.10 2.42
N GLU A 29 6.79 30.51 3.66
CA GLU A 29 7.50 29.84 4.74
C GLU A 29 7.05 28.38 4.90
N ARG A 30 7.93 27.53 5.45
CA ARG A 30 7.63 26.15 5.74
C ARG A 30 6.41 26.06 6.69
N GLY A 31 5.40 25.30 6.30
CA GLY A 31 4.15 25.14 7.04
C GLY A 31 3.08 26.17 6.69
N SER A 32 3.35 27.18 5.86
CA SER A 32 2.35 28.18 5.46
C SER A 32 1.26 27.66 4.53
N GLY A 33 1.48 26.51 3.90
CA GLY A 33 0.54 25.94 2.93
C GLY A 33 0.43 26.71 1.62
N LYS A 34 1.36 27.64 1.33
CA LYS A 34 1.33 28.46 0.11
C LYS A 34 2.15 27.80 -0.99
N TRP A 35 1.49 27.50 -2.10
CA TRP A 35 2.05 26.80 -3.24
C TRP A 35 1.72 27.53 -4.53
N ALA A 36 2.62 27.43 -5.51
CA ALA A 36 2.38 27.92 -6.88
C ALA A 36 2.66 26.77 -7.87
N PRO A 37 1.85 26.63 -8.92
CA PRO A 37 2.13 25.69 -9.98
C PRO A 37 3.38 26.09 -10.77
N ILE A 38 4.20 25.11 -11.12
CA ILE A 38 5.37 25.26 -11.98
C ILE A 38 5.34 24.22 -13.10
N SER A 39 6.17 24.37 -14.11
CA SER A 39 6.33 23.37 -15.16
C SER A 39 7.08 22.13 -14.66
N TRP A 40 6.95 21.03 -15.39
CA TRP A 40 7.76 19.83 -15.11
C TRP A 40 9.25 20.09 -15.33
N ASP A 41 9.60 20.84 -16.37
CA ASP A 41 11.01 21.17 -16.65
C ASP A 41 11.62 21.99 -15.50
N GLU A 42 10.94 23.03 -15.04
CA GLU A 42 11.38 23.80 -13.89
C GLU A 42 11.52 22.95 -12.62
N ALA A 43 10.57 22.05 -12.37
CA ALA A 43 10.61 21.17 -11.20
C ALA A 43 11.78 20.19 -11.26
N LEU A 44 12.04 19.59 -12.42
CA LEU A 44 13.12 18.64 -12.61
C LEU A 44 14.50 19.31 -12.56
N ASP A 45 14.64 20.47 -13.19
CA ASP A 45 15.89 21.27 -13.16
C ASP A 45 16.24 21.68 -11.73
N GLU A 46 15.26 22.13 -10.95
CA GLU A 46 15.49 22.50 -9.54
C GLU A 46 15.87 21.27 -8.71
N CYS A 47 15.18 20.15 -8.89
CA CYS A 47 15.53 18.90 -8.20
C CYS A 47 16.95 18.45 -8.56
N GLU A 48 17.31 18.46 -9.84
CA GLU A 48 18.65 18.09 -10.28
C GLU A 48 19.71 19.00 -9.66
N TYR A 49 19.50 20.31 -9.72
CA TYR A 49 20.42 21.29 -9.17
C TYR A 49 20.67 21.07 -7.66
N GLU A 50 19.60 20.95 -6.87
CA GLU A 50 19.74 20.78 -5.42
C GLU A 50 20.33 19.40 -5.06
N MET A 51 19.97 18.35 -5.78
CA MET A 51 20.55 17.02 -5.57
C MET A 51 22.04 16.99 -5.91
N ARG A 52 22.47 17.61 -7.00
CA ARG A 52 23.89 17.74 -7.34
C ARG A 52 24.65 18.54 -6.29
N LYS A 53 24.11 19.67 -5.88
CA LYS A 53 24.69 20.52 -4.84
C LYS A 53 24.91 19.77 -3.53
N ILE A 54 23.88 19.05 -3.05
CA ILE A 54 23.96 18.23 -1.82
C ILE A 54 25.06 17.18 -1.97
N ARG A 55 25.12 16.48 -3.10
CA ARG A 55 26.15 15.48 -3.34
C ARG A 55 27.55 16.07 -3.35
N ASP A 56 27.73 17.21 -3.99
CA ASP A 56 29.03 17.85 -4.14
C ASP A 56 29.54 18.46 -2.82
N GLU A 57 28.62 18.97 -1.98
CA GLU A 57 28.94 19.57 -0.68
C GLU A 57 29.06 18.56 0.47
N HIS A 58 28.26 17.45 0.44
CA HIS A 58 28.08 16.58 1.59
C HIS A 58 28.28 15.09 1.28
N GLY A 59 28.55 14.73 0.03
CA GLY A 59 28.65 13.34 -0.41
C GLY A 59 27.27 12.70 -0.73
N ALA A 60 27.31 11.66 -1.55
CA ALA A 60 26.07 10.99 -1.99
C ALA A 60 25.32 10.31 -0.83
N GLU A 61 26.04 9.87 0.19
CA GLU A 61 25.50 9.22 1.38
C GLU A 61 24.67 10.15 2.28
N SER A 62 24.76 11.46 2.08
CA SER A 62 23.92 12.42 2.80
C SER A 62 22.45 12.41 2.37
N MET A 63 22.15 11.86 1.19
CA MET A 63 20.80 11.72 0.65
C MET A 63 20.18 10.39 1.02
N VAL A 64 18.97 10.42 1.58
CA VAL A 64 18.17 9.23 1.89
C VAL A 64 16.97 9.13 0.96
N PHE A 65 16.84 8.02 0.27
CA PHE A 65 15.70 7.73 -0.59
C PHE A 65 14.69 6.89 0.17
N GLY A 66 13.51 7.44 0.40
CA GLY A 66 12.46 6.79 1.18
C GLY A 66 11.17 6.63 0.42
N GLN A 67 10.55 5.47 0.59
CA GLN A 67 9.25 5.19 0.01
C GLN A 67 8.35 4.45 1.01
N GLY A 68 7.04 4.46 0.75
CA GLY A 68 6.12 3.52 1.37
C GLY A 68 6.18 2.15 0.68
N THR A 69 5.18 1.32 0.90
CA THR A 69 5.05 0.02 0.20
C THR A 69 4.54 0.13 -1.24
N GLY A 70 4.57 1.31 -1.84
CA GLY A 70 4.12 1.53 -3.22
C GLY A 70 4.80 0.55 -4.18
N ARG A 71 4.09 -0.50 -4.56
CA ARG A 71 4.63 -1.59 -5.37
C ARG A 71 5.03 -1.15 -6.76
N ASP A 72 4.31 -0.16 -7.28
CA ASP A 72 4.50 0.35 -8.62
C ASP A 72 5.72 1.29 -8.73
N ALA A 73 6.11 1.93 -7.61
CA ALA A 73 7.20 2.91 -7.57
C ALA A 73 8.46 2.41 -6.84
N GLY A 74 8.44 1.19 -6.29
CA GLY A 74 9.55 0.66 -5.49
C GLY A 74 10.84 0.46 -6.28
N GLY A 75 10.73 -0.12 -7.46
CA GLY A 75 11.88 -0.32 -8.34
C GLY A 75 12.56 0.99 -8.76
N PRO A 76 11.83 1.95 -9.34
CA PRO A 76 12.40 3.24 -9.74
C PRO A 76 13.14 3.98 -8.65
N LEU A 77 12.65 3.96 -7.41
CA LEU A 77 13.33 4.66 -6.31
C LEU A 77 14.68 4.03 -5.94
N ILE A 78 14.76 2.70 -5.91
CA ILE A 78 16.01 1.98 -5.66
C ILE A 78 17.01 2.29 -6.76
N PHE A 79 16.59 2.24 -8.02
CA PHE A 79 17.45 2.60 -9.16
C PHE A 79 17.91 4.06 -9.08
N MET A 80 17.05 4.97 -8.65
CA MET A 80 17.41 6.37 -8.45
C MET A 80 18.46 6.53 -7.35
N ALA A 81 18.34 5.83 -6.23
CA ALA A 81 19.33 5.83 -5.17
C ALA A 81 20.72 5.35 -5.68
N TYR A 82 20.74 4.23 -6.41
CA TYR A 82 21.97 3.71 -7.00
C TYR A 82 22.56 4.65 -8.06
N ALA A 83 21.73 5.21 -8.94
CA ALA A 83 22.18 6.16 -9.96
C ALA A 83 22.76 7.45 -9.34
N TYR A 84 22.20 7.90 -8.22
CA TYR A 84 22.72 9.03 -7.45
C TYR A 84 24.04 8.68 -6.72
N GLY A 85 24.25 7.42 -6.41
CA GLY A 85 25.41 6.91 -5.65
C GLY A 85 25.17 6.79 -4.15
N SER A 86 23.91 6.92 -3.69
CA SER A 86 23.58 6.78 -2.27
C SER A 86 23.31 5.32 -1.89
N PRO A 87 23.94 4.81 -0.81
CA PRO A 87 23.60 3.52 -0.24
C PRO A 87 22.33 3.58 0.61
N ASN A 88 21.83 4.78 0.88
CA ASN A 88 20.77 5.02 1.85
C ASN A 88 19.41 5.06 1.19
N TRP A 89 18.76 3.88 1.09
CA TRP A 89 17.36 3.80 0.74
C TRP A 89 16.60 2.98 1.78
N THR A 90 15.35 3.29 1.99
CA THR A 90 14.54 2.59 2.99
C THR A 90 13.06 2.66 2.69
N LEU A 91 12.33 1.69 3.24
CA LEU A 91 10.88 1.71 3.30
C LEU A 91 10.44 2.47 4.55
N PHE A 92 9.86 3.65 4.37
CA PHE A 92 9.39 4.44 5.49
C PHE A 92 7.98 4.10 5.94
N GLY A 93 7.71 4.41 7.21
CA GLY A 93 6.38 4.46 7.79
C GLY A 93 5.75 3.11 8.08
N LEU A 94 4.46 3.17 8.29
CA LEU A 94 3.62 2.04 8.71
C LEU A 94 3.70 0.85 7.76
N SER A 95 3.79 1.11 6.47
CA SER A 95 3.77 0.05 5.46
C SER A 95 5.08 -0.71 5.34
N GLY A 96 6.22 -0.08 5.59
CA GLY A 96 7.53 -0.75 5.55
C GLY A 96 7.87 -1.40 6.88
N ILE A 97 8.07 -0.60 7.90
CA ILE A 97 8.67 -1.02 9.18
C ILE A 97 7.62 -1.56 10.16
N SER A 98 6.41 -1.01 10.18
CA SER A 98 5.39 -1.34 11.20
C SER A 98 4.27 -2.25 10.68
N CYS A 99 4.12 -2.43 9.37
CA CYS A 99 3.03 -3.19 8.78
C CYS A 99 3.54 -4.41 8.00
N PHE A 100 4.14 -4.16 6.84
CA PHE A 100 4.45 -5.23 5.89
C PHE A 100 5.63 -6.10 6.36
N THR A 101 6.74 -5.51 6.69
CA THR A 101 7.97 -6.25 7.05
C THR A 101 7.83 -7.09 8.32
N PRO A 102 7.29 -6.56 9.44
CA PRO A 102 7.08 -7.39 10.63
C PRO A 102 6.08 -8.52 10.41
N ARG A 103 5.04 -8.27 9.61
CA ARG A 103 4.07 -9.31 9.26
C ARG A 103 4.71 -10.43 8.46
N LEU A 104 5.52 -10.10 7.46
CA LEU A 104 6.27 -11.09 6.69
C LEU A 104 7.22 -11.87 7.58
N ALA A 105 8.01 -11.19 8.40
CA ALA A 105 8.93 -11.84 9.33
C ALA A 105 8.21 -12.82 10.25
N GLY A 106 7.07 -12.43 10.83
CA GLY A 106 6.26 -13.29 11.66
C GLY A 106 5.71 -14.51 10.91
N MET A 107 5.16 -14.31 9.71
CA MET A 107 4.63 -15.41 8.89
C MET A 107 5.71 -16.39 8.45
N HIS A 108 6.84 -15.89 7.95
CA HIS A 108 7.97 -16.74 7.57
C HIS A 108 8.54 -17.53 8.76
N THR A 109 8.60 -16.92 9.93
CA THR A 109 9.13 -17.60 11.14
C THR A 109 8.21 -18.73 11.59
N VAL A 110 6.88 -18.53 11.52
CA VAL A 110 5.92 -19.50 12.05
C VAL A 110 5.48 -20.53 11.01
N ALA A 111 5.26 -20.11 9.78
CA ALA A 111 4.69 -20.94 8.72
C ALA A 111 5.64 -21.23 7.56
N GLY A 112 6.83 -20.65 7.56
CA GLY A 112 7.82 -20.81 6.48
C GLY A 112 7.56 -19.98 5.24
N ASP A 113 6.36 -19.39 5.11
CA ASP A 113 5.97 -18.55 3.97
C ASP A 113 4.80 -17.63 4.34
N ILE A 114 4.43 -16.74 3.41
CA ILE A 114 3.24 -15.90 3.55
C ILE A 114 1.99 -16.79 3.53
N THR A 115 1.25 -16.77 4.63
CA THR A 115 0.02 -17.53 4.76
C THR A 115 -1.20 -16.64 4.53
N PHE A 116 -2.16 -17.18 3.77
CA PHE A 116 -3.48 -16.60 3.60
C PHE A 116 -4.52 -17.46 4.30
N PRO A 117 -5.59 -16.88 4.83
CA PRO A 117 -6.64 -17.65 5.50
C PRO A 117 -7.24 -18.74 4.61
N ASP A 118 -7.41 -18.42 3.32
CA ASP A 118 -7.82 -19.36 2.29
C ASP A 118 -7.47 -18.82 0.90
N ALA A 119 -6.78 -19.64 0.11
CA ALA A 119 -6.47 -19.35 -1.29
C ALA A 119 -7.63 -19.66 -2.24
N ALA A 120 -8.71 -20.27 -1.77
CA ALA A 120 -9.89 -20.59 -2.59
C ALA A 120 -10.54 -19.38 -3.23
N GLN A 121 -10.34 -18.19 -2.67
CA GLN A 121 -10.79 -16.94 -3.27
C GLN A 121 -10.22 -16.69 -4.69
N PHE A 122 -9.14 -17.36 -5.05
CA PHE A 122 -8.52 -17.30 -6.39
C PHE A 122 -8.95 -18.43 -7.32
N SER A 123 -9.69 -19.41 -6.82
CA SER A 123 -10.18 -20.56 -7.59
C SER A 123 -11.69 -20.67 -7.43
N PRO A 124 -12.48 -20.13 -8.38
CA PRO A 124 -13.93 -20.24 -8.35
C PRO A 124 -14.43 -21.68 -8.30
N GLU A 125 -13.73 -22.58 -8.97
CA GLU A 125 -14.07 -23.99 -9.04
C GLU A 125 -14.09 -24.68 -7.67
N ARG A 126 -13.37 -24.11 -6.71
CA ARG A 126 -13.29 -24.67 -5.38
C ARG A 126 -14.62 -24.62 -4.60
N TYR A 127 -15.46 -23.64 -4.89
CA TYR A 127 -16.80 -23.57 -4.28
C TYR A 127 -17.79 -24.57 -4.89
N ASP A 128 -17.49 -25.04 -6.09
CA ASP A 128 -18.27 -26.05 -6.80
C ASP A 128 -17.77 -27.48 -6.50
N ASP A 129 -16.67 -27.61 -5.75
CA ASP A 129 -16.15 -28.89 -5.29
C ASP A 129 -17.09 -29.48 -4.24
N PRO A 130 -17.69 -30.65 -4.48
CA PRO A 130 -18.60 -31.30 -3.53
C PRO A 130 -17.94 -31.74 -2.23
N GLU A 131 -16.60 -31.84 -2.21
CA GLU A 131 -15.81 -32.15 -1.01
C GLU A 131 -15.39 -30.90 -0.24
N TYR A 132 -15.66 -29.70 -0.76
CA TYR A 132 -15.30 -28.46 -0.09
C TYR A 132 -16.11 -28.30 1.20
N THR A 133 -15.41 -28.26 2.31
CA THR A 133 -15.99 -28.00 3.63
C THR A 133 -15.64 -26.57 4.07
N PRO A 134 -16.64 -25.66 4.19
CA PRO A 134 -16.38 -24.32 4.68
C PRO A 134 -15.96 -24.37 6.16
N PRO A 135 -15.20 -23.40 6.66
CA PRO A 135 -14.86 -23.32 8.07
C PRO A 135 -16.12 -23.15 8.92
N GLU A 136 -16.20 -23.81 10.06
CA GLU A 136 -17.34 -23.68 10.97
C GLU A 136 -17.41 -22.27 11.59
N VAL A 137 -16.24 -21.69 11.90
CA VAL A 137 -16.10 -20.39 12.55
C VAL A 137 -14.96 -19.61 11.92
N MET A 138 -15.18 -18.32 11.69
CA MET A 138 -14.14 -17.36 11.31
C MET A 138 -14.01 -16.29 12.39
N LEU A 139 -12.79 -16.08 12.89
CA LEU A 139 -12.46 -15.02 13.84
C LEU A 139 -11.80 -13.85 13.13
N HIS A 140 -12.43 -12.69 13.17
CA HIS A 140 -11.88 -11.43 12.68
C HIS A 140 -11.54 -10.52 13.85
N TRP A 141 -10.25 -10.31 14.11
CA TRP A 141 -9.78 -9.49 15.20
C TRP A 141 -9.09 -8.24 14.66
N ALA A 142 -9.62 -7.06 15.01
CA ALA A 142 -9.11 -5.75 14.60
C ALA A 142 -8.98 -5.62 13.06
N ARG A 143 -9.93 -6.19 12.32
CA ARG A 143 -9.92 -6.19 10.86
C ARG A 143 -11.26 -5.77 10.29
N GLY A 144 -11.27 -4.65 9.58
CA GLY A 144 -12.45 -4.24 8.79
C GLY A 144 -12.65 -5.16 7.59
N ILE A 145 -13.73 -5.94 7.61
CA ILE A 145 -14.02 -6.97 6.62
C ILE A 145 -14.19 -6.39 5.21
N ARG A 146 -14.77 -5.20 5.11
CA ARG A 146 -15.09 -4.55 3.83
C ARG A 146 -14.23 -3.33 3.49
N GLY A 147 -13.74 -2.62 4.50
CA GLY A 147 -13.15 -1.29 4.34
C GLY A 147 -11.63 -1.23 4.39
N SER A 148 -10.97 -2.17 5.04
CA SER A 148 -9.52 -2.15 5.28
C SER A 148 -8.80 -3.34 4.66
N GLN A 149 -9.17 -3.71 3.46
CA GLN A 149 -8.51 -4.79 2.74
C GLN A 149 -7.18 -4.31 2.19
N CYS A 150 -6.11 -4.98 2.62
CA CYS A 150 -4.77 -4.73 2.13
C CYS A 150 -4.46 -5.67 0.97
N THR A 151 -4.05 -5.10 -0.11
CA THR A 151 -3.30 -5.60 -1.26
C THR A 151 -3.66 -6.96 -1.88
N ASP A 152 -3.59 -8.04 -1.15
CA ASP A 152 -3.72 -9.38 -1.73
C ASP A 152 -5.10 -9.99 -1.49
N HIS A 153 -5.99 -9.21 -0.85
CA HIS A 153 -7.23 -9.71 -0.31
C HIS A 153 -8.45 -8.86 -0.66
N TYR A 154 -8.45 -8.24 -1.84
CA TYR A 154 -9.64 -7.51 -2.28
C TYR A 154 -10.88 -8.42 -2.43
N PHE A 155 -10.70 -9.72 -2.51
CA PHE A 155 -11.79 -10.70 -2.48
C PHE A 155 -12.22 -11.10 -1.06
N SER A 156 -11.42 -10.81 -0.03
CA SER A 156 -11.67 -11.37 1.31
C SER A 156 -13.00 -10.96 1.91
N GLY A 157 -13.51 -9.77 1.62
CA GLY A 157 -14.85 -9.38 2.05
C GLY A 157 -15.97 -10.19 1.38
N HIS A 158 -15.79 -10.54 0.14
CA HIS A 158 -16.71 -11.39 -0.59
C HIS A 158 -16.62 -12.85 -0.13
N TYR A 159 -15.39 -13.30 0.09
CA TYR A 159 -15.13 -14.63 0.65
C TYR A 159 -15.84 -14.81 2.00
N VAL A 160 -15.71 -13.86 2.93
CA VAL A 160 -16.38 -13.92 4.23
C VAL A 160 -17.90 -14.03 4.06
N VAL A 161 -18.49 -13.21 3.19
CA VAL A 161 -19.93 -13.26 2.91
C VAL A 161 -20.35 -14.60 2.30
N ASP A 162 -19.55 -15.12 1.38
CA ASP A 162 -19.84 -16.40 0.74
C ASP A 162 -19.74 -17.57 1.74
N MET A 163 -18.74 -17.54 2.62
CA MET A 163 -18.62 -18.52 3.71
C MET A 163 -19.79 -18.45 4.70
N MET A 164 -20.24 -17.25 5.05
CA MET A 164 -21.42 -17.06 5.91
C MET A 164 -22.69 -17.64 5.25
N LYS A 165 -22.83 -17.52 3.94
CA LYS A 165 -23.95 -18.17 3.21
C LYS A 165 -23.89 -19.69 3.24
N LEU A 166 -22.68 -20.25 3.35
CA LEU A 166 -22.45 -21.68 3.51
C LEU A 166 -22.55 -22.17 4.97
N GLY A 167 -22.88 -21.27 5.90
CA GLY A 167 -23.14 -21.61 7.30
C GLY A 167 -22.00 -21.27 8.26
N THR A 168 -20.89 -20.70 7.80
CA THR A 168 -19.79 -20.26 8.66
C THR A 168 -20.26 -19.17 9.62
N LYS A 169 -19.97 -19.33 10.91
CA LYS A 169 -20.24 -18.33 11.94
C LYS A 169 -19.10 -17.32 11.99
N LEU A 170 -19.44 -16.03 12.12
CA LEU A 170 -18.47 -14.97 12.20
C LEU A 170 -18.39 -14.42 13.63
N ILE A 171 -17.16 -14.39 14.19
CA ILE A 171 -16.84 -13.72 15.43
C ILE A 171 -16.01 -12.48 15.08
N VAL A 172 -16.46 -11.29 15.49
CA VAL A 172 -15.77 -10.03 15.23
C VAL A 172 -15.34 -9.39 16.53
N ILE A 173 -14.04 -9.08 16.64
CA ILE A 173 -13.48 -8.30 17.73
C ILE A 173 -12.90 -7.02 17.13
N ASP A 174 -13.65 -5.94 17.18
CA ASP A 174 -13.29 -4.66 16.59
C ASP A 174 -13.86 -3.51 17.43
N PRO A 175 -13.12 -2.41 17.65
CA PRO A 175 -13.66 -1.23 18.34
C PRO A 175 -14.69 -0.46 17.52
N ARG A 176 -14.83 -0.76 16.23
CA ARG A 176 -15.84 -0.20 15.33
C ARG A 176 -16.92 -1.22 15.05
N PHE A 177 -18.15 -0.76 15.01
CA PHE A 177 -19.24 -1.55 14.44
C PHE A 177 -19.11 -1.53 12.91
N SER A 178 -18.66 -2.61 12.32
CA SER A 178 -18.36 -2.74 10.89
C SER A 178 -19.13 -3.89 10.24
#